data_ac8937ecdd18047895c84a66760a0f1d
#
_entry.id   ac8937ecdd18047895c84a66760a0f1d
#
_cell.length_a   1.000
_cell.length_b   1.000
_cell.length_c   1.000
_cell.angle_alpha   90.00
_cell.angle_beta   90.00
_cell.angle_gamma   90.00
#
_symmetry.space_group_name_H-M   'P 1'
#
loop_
_entity.id
_entity.type
_entity.pdbx_description
1 polymer ?
#
loop_
_entity_poly.entity_id
_entity_poly.type
_entity_poly.pdbx_seq_one_letter_code
_entity_poly.pdbx_strand_id
1 'polypeptide(L)'
;MPPAESLETFLSRLNRSKLLSREQMADLCDASHARSTPRELAKWLVQQRWLTRWQATQLQEGHEQLHVGKYRLLDLLGRGGMGLVFLAEHSATRQTVALKVMTQLGNPKGMKRYLQEVRAASALAHPHIVQTLESGVADGCHFLVMEFLHGLDLWETMRTQSPLSVSWSCEVVRQVALGLQHAHEQGLVHRDIKPSNIFVSPNPDFATPHARILDFGLAHIATESLSLNPVTQTGAVLGTPDYISPEQAMSATHADIRSDIFSLGCTLFQMLTGEVPFPGDNVMQKLMGRITTVPPSVSALRAEAHSDLDELVANMLRTNPNDRPQTPAEIAEELDRLTLKIRRHEARIARLSPRKPTSQSRSRRS
;
A
#
# COMPACT_ATOMS: atom_id res chain seq x y z
N MET A 1 -17.26 19.72 26.77
CA MET A 1 -15.79 19.57 26.68
C MET A 1 -15.37 18.66 27.82
N PRO A 2 -14.59 17.61 27.60
CA PRO A 2 -14.01 16.86 28.68
C PRO A 2 -13.17 17.82 29.56
N PRO A 3 -13.07 17.57 30.88
CA PRO A 3 -12.28 18.40 31.78
C PRO A 3 -10.83 18.42 31.29
N ALA A 4 -10.18 19.58 31.40
CA ALA A 4 -8.78 19.72 31.00
C ALA A 4 -7.94 18.73 31.82
N GLU A 5 -7.17 17.89 31.15
CA GLU A 5 -6.30 16.91 31.78
C GLU A 5 -5.30 17.60 32.70
N SER A 6 -5.08 17.03 33.90
CA SER A 6 -4.07 17.56 34.81
C SER A 6 -2.66 17.17 34.36
N LEU A 7 -1.66 17.99 34.67
CA LEU A 7 -0.25 17.70 34.38
C LEU A 7 0.19 16.39 35.04
N GLU A 8 -0.28 16.13 36.26
CA GLU A 8 0.02 14.91 37.01
C GLU A 8 -0.50 13.64 36.29
N THR A 9 -1.72 13.70 35.75
CA THR A 9 -2.30 12.61 34.95
C THR A 9 -1.48 12.34 33.70
N PHE A 10 -1.06 13.37 32.98
CA PHE A 10 -0.20 13.24 31.81
C PHE A 10 1.16 12.63 32.15
N LEU A 11 1.84 13.09 33.22
CA LEU A 11 3.11 12.55 33.68
C LEU A 11 2.99 11.08 34.11
N SER A 12 1.93 10.72 34.83
CA SER A 12 1.65 9.34 35.20
C SER A 12 1.50 8.43 33.97
N ARG A 13 0.77 8.88 32.96
CA ARG A 13 0.59 8.16 31.69
C ARG A 13 1.91 8.05 30.91
N LEU A 14 2.67 9.12 30.83
CA LEU A 14 3.99 9.12 30.20
C LEU A 14 4.95 8.11 30.88
N ASN A 15 4.93 8.05 32.18
CA ASN A 15 5.73 7.06 32.93
C ASN A 15 5.27 5.61 32.63
N ARG A 16 3.96 5.37 32.61
CA ARG A 16 3.40 4.04 32.27
C ARG A 16 3.68 3.63 30.81
N SER A 17 3.75 4.60 29.91
CA SER A 17 4.03 4.33 28.51
C SER A 17 5.45 3.80 28.24
N LYS A 18 6.38 3.98 29.17
CA LYS A 18 7.79 3.56 29.06
C LYS A 18 8.51 4.11 27.82
N LEU A 19 8.04 5.25 27.27
CA LEU A 19 8.65 5.88 26.10
C LEU A 19 9.98 6.55 26.41
N LEU A 20 10.17 7.01 27.66
CA LEU A 20 11.37 7.70 28.12
C LEU A 20 12.27 6.75 28.93
N SER A 21 13.58 6.97 28.84
CA SER A 21 14.55 6.32 29.71
C SER A 21 14.42 6.81 31.16
N ARG A 22 15.05 6.10 32.09
CA ARG A 22 15.10 6.52 33.50
C ARG A 22 15.79 7.88 33.66
N GLU A 23 16.84 8.15 32.91
CA GLU A 23 17.57 9.41 32.90
C GLU A 23 16.65 10.54 32.37
N GLN A 24 16.00 10.34 31.24
CA GLN A 24 15.04 11.30 30.68
C GLN A 24 13.87 11.58 31.63
N MET A 25 13.40 10.56 32.37
CA MET A 25 12.35 10.77 33.39
C MET A 25 12.85 11.58 34.60
N ALA A 26 14.12 11.44 35.00
CA ALA A 26 14.70 12.26 36.06
C ALA A 26 14.85 13.73 35.61
N ASP A 27 15.42 13.96 34.43
CA ASP A 27 15.54 15.31 33.84
C ASP A 27 14.17 15.99 33.64
N LEU A 28 13.13 15.19 33.41
CA LEU A 28 11.77 15.69 33.26
C LEU A 28 11.20 16.26 34.56
N CYS A 29 11.56 15.73 35.73
CA CYS A 29 11.09 16.24 37.01
C CYS A 29 11.52 17.69 37.18
N ASP A 30 12.73 18.05 36.83
CA ASP A 30 13.23 19.45 36.89
C ASP A 30 12.57 20.32 35.84
N ALA A 31 12.38 19.79 34.62
CA ALA A 31 11.75 20.53 33.53
C ALA A 31 10.24 20.74 33.68
N SER A 32 9.54 19.86 34.42
CA SER A 32 8.10 19.91 34.59
C SER A 32 7.66 21.09 35.47
N HIS A 33 8.49 21.54 36.43
CA HIS A 33 8.23 22.66 37.30
C HIS A 33 8.09 24.00 36.55
N ALA A 34 8.69 24.10 35.36
CA ALA A 34 8.61 25.32 34.53
C ALA A 34 7.42 25.34 33.56
N ARG A 35 6.59 24.25 33.53
CA ARG A 35 5.49 24.09 32.55
C ARG A 35 4.18 23.80 33.27
N SER A 36 3.17 24.62 32.96
CA SER A 36 1.91 24.57 33.68
C SER A 36 0.85 23.63 33.07
N THR A 37 1.04 23.22 31.85
CA THR A 37 0.03 22.43 31.14
C THR A 37 0.59 21.18 30.45
N PRO A 38 -0.21 20.08 30.30
CA PRO A 38 0.17 18.90 29.55
C PRO A 38 0.58 19.21 28.11
N ARG A 39 -0.07 20.20 27.48
CA ARG A 39 0.18 20.60 26.10
C ARG A 39 1.57 21.25 25.92
N GLU A 40 1.96 22.09 26.85
CA GLU A 40 3.31 22.72 26.85
C GLU A 40 4.39 21.69 27.07
N LEU A 41 4.18 20.75 28.01
CA LEU A 41 5.11 19.67 28.26
C LEU A 41 5.24 18.73 27.07
N ALA A 42 4.14 18.31 26.46
CA ALA A 42 4.14 17.47 25.27
C ALA A 42 4.89 18.14 24.09
N LYS A 43 4.65 19.45 23.88
CA LYS A 43 5.36 20.21 22.85
C LYS A 43 6.86 20.27 23.11
N TRP A 44 7.28 20.45 24.35
CA TRP A 44 8.69 20.46 24.72
C TRP A 44 9.33 19.09 24.51
N LEU A 45 8.68 17.99 24.91
CA LEU A 45 9.16 16.63 24.69
C LEU A 45 9.39 16.33 23.20
N VAL A 46 8.52 16.85 22.33
CA VAL A 46 8.70 16.75 20.88
C VAL A 46 9.88 17.61 20.40
N GLN A 47 10.06 18.81 20.92
CA GLN A 47 11.19 19.68 20.60
C GLN A 47 12.52 19.06 21.02
N GLN A 48 12.58 18.39 22.16
CA GLN A 48 13.76 17.60 22.61
C GLN A 48 13.96 16.31 21.83
N ARG A 49 13.05 15.96 20.90
CA ARG A 49 13.06 14.67 20.16
C ARG A 49 12.96 13.43 21.07
N TRP A 50 12.41 13.58 22.26
CA TRP A 50 12.15 12.47 23.17
C TRP A 50 10.85 11.73 22.80
N LEU A 51 9.88 12.45 22.22
CA LEU A 51 8.67 11.89 21.65
C LEU A 51 8.51 12.33 20.19
N THR A 52 7.83 11.50 19.40
CA THR A 52 7.28 11.95 18.12
C THR A 52 6.02 12.80 18.36
N ARG A 53 5.60 13.55 17.34
CA ARG A 53 4.34 14.30 17.40
C ARG A 53 3.14 13.39 17.63
N TRP A 54 3.13 12.25 16.94
CA TRP A 54 2.08 11.25 17.09
C TRP A 54 2.03 10.68 18.52
N GLN A 55 3.15 10.25 19.08
CA GLN A 55 3.23 9.77 20.46
C GLN A 55 2.71 10.81 21.47
N ALA A 56 3.11 12.06 21.31
CA ALA A 56 2.64 13.14 22.16
C ALA A 56 1.11 13.35 22.06
N THR A 57 0.55 13.26 20.85
CA THR A 57 -0.90 13.31 20.63
C THR A 57 -1.59 12.12 21.29
N GLN A 58 -1.10 10.90 21.10
CA GLN A 58 -1.69 9.70 21.70
C GLN A 58 -1.72 9.77 23.23
N LEU A 59 -0.64 10.24 23.85
CA LEU A 59 -0.61 10.45 25.30
C LEU A 59 -1.64 11.48 25.78
N GLN A 60 -1.85 12.57 25.04
CA GLN A 60 -2.88 13.59 25.34
C GLN A 60 -4.30 13.04 25.17
N GLU A 61 -4.52 12.13 24.19
CA GLU A 61 -5.80 11.45 23.96
C GLU A 61 -6.10 10.33 24.96
N GLY A 62 -5.18 10.02 25.85
CA GLY A 62 -5.37 9.01 26.89
C GLY A 62 -4.76 7.65 26.60
N HIS A 63 -4.09 7.49 25.47
CA HIS A 63 -3.46 6.22 25.09
C HIS A 63 -2.05 6.14 25.69
N GLU A 64 -1.75 5.05 26.39
CA GLU A 64 -0.45 4.83 27.03
C GLU A 64 0.29 3.62 26.49
N GLN A 65 -0.42 2.70 25.81
CA GLN A 65 0.17 1.49 25.23
C GLN A 65 0.74 1.83 23.84
N LEU A 66 1.99 2.34 23.83
CA LEU A 66 2.68 2.79 22.62
C LEU A 66 3.85 1.85 22.26
N HIS A 67 3.74 0.58 22.68
CA HIS A 67 4.60 -0.52 22.32
C HIS A 67 3.76 -1.73 21.90
N VAL A 68 4.33 -2.57 21.04
CA VAL A 68 3.84 -3.92 20.74
C VAL A 68 5.04 -4.86 20.93
N GLY A 69 5.05 -5.59 22.06
CA GLY A 69 6.19 -6.38 22.45
C GLY A 69 7.48 -5.55 22.53
N LYS A 70 8.46 -5.89 21.71
CA LYS A 70 9.76 -5.19 21.63
C LYS A 70 9.81 -4.00 20.68
N TYR A 71 8.69 -3.61 20.07
CA TYR A 71 8.60 -2.52 19.09
C TYR A 71 7.94 -1.30 19.70
N ARG A 72 8.65 -0.17 19.69
CA ARG A 72 8.12 1.15 20.08
C ARG A 72 7.44 1.77 18.89
N LEU A 73 6.17 2.13 19.02
CA LEU A 73 5.39 2.79 17.96
C LEU A 73 5.81 4.25 17.86
N LEU A 74 6.14 4.69 16.65
CA LEU A 74 6.62 6.05 16.37
C LEU A 74 5.56 6.91 15.68
N ASP A 75 4.82 6.34 14.74
CA ASP A 75 3.78 7.03 13.98
C ASP A 75 2.79 6.02 13.40
N LEU A 76 1.61 6.50 12.99
CA LEU A 76 0.63 5.71 12.26
C LEU A 76 0.83 5.93 10.76
N LEU A 77 1.23 4.87 10.04
CA LEU A 77 1.42 4.90 8.58
C LEU A 77 0.11 4.71 7.81
N GLY A 78 -0.82 3.88 8.34
CA GLY A 78 -2.06 3.60 7.65
C GLY A 78 -3.06 2.81 8.46
N ARG A 79 -4.31 2.83 7.98
CA ARG A 79 -5.44 2.03 8.51
C ARG A 79 -6.03 1.23 7.37
N GLY A 80 -6.19 -0.06 7.57
CA GLY A 80 -6.82 -0.96 6.61
C GLY A 80 -7.90 -1.81 7.26
N GLY A 81 -8.66 -2.55 6.46
CA GLY A 81 -9.73 -3.41 6.95
C GLY A 81 -9.29 -4.49 7.94
N MET A 82 -8.01 -4.82 7.99
CA MET A 82 -7.45 -5.86 8.86
C MET A 82 -6.74 -5.33 10.09
N GLY A 83 -6.40 -4.06 10.12
CA GLY A 83 -5.63 -3.50 11.22
C GLY A 83 -4.96 -2.17 10.93
N LEU A 84 -3.98 -1.88 11.76
CA LEU A 84 -3.23 -0.63 11.75
C LEU A 84 -1.78 -0.92 11.35
N VAL A 85 -1.20 -0.07 10.53
CA VAL A 85 0.23 -0.12 10.18
C VAL A 85 0.93 1.06 10.83
N PHE A 86 1.95 0.77 11.60
CA PHE A 86 2.74 1.77 12.33
C PHE A 86 4.16 1.84 11.80
N LEU A 87 4.72 3.02 11.79
CA LEU A 87 6.16 3.20 11.86
C LEU A 87 6.59 2.82 13.29
N ALA A 88 7.51 1.89 13.40
CA ALA A 88 7.97 1.42 14.70
C ALA A 88 9.50 1.27 14.74
N GLU A 89 10.05 1.21 15.93
CA GLU A 89 11.47 1.02 16.18
C GLU A 89 11.67 -0.18 17.09
N HIS A 90 12.55 -1.09 16.70
CA HIS A 90 12.94 -2.21 17.56
C HIS A 90 13.77 -1.70 18.75
N SER A 91 13.33 -1.96 19.98
CA SER A 91 13.87 -1.36 21.20
C SER A 91 15.36 -1.60 21.42
N ALA A 92 15.88 -2.78 21.04
CA ALA A 92 17.28 -3.11 21.25
C ALA A 92 18.19 -2.71 20.08
N THR A 93 17.78 -2.98 18.83
CA THR A 93 18.61 -2.73 17.64
C THR A 93 18.45 -1.34 17.05
N ARG A 94 17.41 -0.59 17.47
CA ARG A 94 17.03 0.73 16.96
C ARG A 94 16.66 0.71 15.46
N GLN A 95 16.42 -0.47 14.91
CA GLN A 95 16.00 -0.63 13.54
C GLN A 95 14.57 -0.09 13.36
N THR A 96 14.40 0.77 12.36
CA THR A 96 13.07 1.28 11.94
C THR A 96 12.39 0.24 11.05
N VAL A 97 11.12 -0.03 11.32
CA VAL A 97 10.31 -1.06 10.66
C VAL A 97 8.89 -0.56 10.42
N ALA A 98 8.17 -1.19 9.49
CA ALA A 98 6.73 -1.10 9.38
C ALA A 98 6.11 -2.25 10.19
N LEU A 99 5.26 -1.92 11.16
CA LEU A 99 4.61 -2.88 12.06
C LEU A 99 3.11 -2.87 11.80
N LYS A 100 2.59 -3.96 11.26
CA LYS A 100 1.15 -4.16 11.04
C LYS A 100 0.55 -4.91 12.23
N VAL A 101 -0.37 -4.27 12.94
CA VAL A 101 -1.10 -4.83 14.08
C VAL A 101 -2.50 -5.23 13.63
N MET A 102 -2.85 -6.48 13.85
CA MET A 102 -4.14 -7.01 13.45
C MET A 102 -5.19 -6.71 14.51
N THR A 103 -6.28 -6.05 14.11
CA THR A 103 -7.39 -5.68 15.00
C THR A 103 -8.62 -6.58 14.83
N GLN A 104 -8.70 -7.31 13.72
CA GLN A 104 -9.82 -8.18 13.39
C GLN A 104 -9.30 -9.54 12.91
N LEU A 105 -9.19 -10.46 13.83
CA LEU A 105 -8.89 -11.84 13.51
C LEU A 105 -10.13 -12.65 13.86
N GLY A 106 -10.77 -13.20 12.82
CA GLY A 106 -12.01 -13.95 12.92
C GLY A 106 -11.91 -15.20 13.82
N ASN A 107 -12.68 -16.24 13.51
CA ASN A 107 -12.71 -17.48 14.27
C ASN A 107 -11.35 -18.24 14.26
N PRO A 108 -11.15 -19.24 15.14
CA PRO A 108 -9.90 -20.00 15.25
C PRO A 108 -9.43 -20.68 13.94
N LYS A 109 -10.35 -21.06 13.04
CA LYS A 109 -10.00 -21.67 11.75
C LYS A 109 -9.39 -20.64 10.81
N GLY A 110 -9.96 -19.43 10.76
CA GLY A 110 -9.41 -18.32 9.98
C GLY A 110 -8.03 -17.89 10.50
N MET A 111 -7.85 -17.87 11.82
CA MET A 111 -6.56 -17.62 12.43
C MET A 111 -5.48 -18.60 11.97
N LYS A 112 -5.78 -19.90 11.97
CA LYS A 112 -4.82 -20.93 11.54
C LYS A 112 -4.40 -20.74 10.08
N ARG A 113 -5.35 -20.43 9.18
CA ARG A 113 -5.08 -20.13 7.77
C ARG A 113 -4.23 -18.87 7.63
N TYR A 114 -4.62 -17.81 8.33
CA TYR A 114 -3.86 -16.57 8.36
C TYR A 114 -2.40 -16.81 8.72
N LEU A 115 -2.12 -17.53 9.80
CA LEU A 115 -0.75 -17.83 10.23
C LEU A 115 0.02 -18.71 9.21
N GLN A 116 -0.67 -19.58 8.48
CA GLN A 116 -0.05 -20.35 7.40
C GLN A 116 0.34 -19.46 6.22
N GLU A 117 -0.53 -18.55 5.78
CA GLU A 117 -0.22 -17.63 4.67
C GLU A 117 0.83 -16.60 5.06
N VAL A 118 0.79 -16.07 6.30
CA VAL A 118 1.86 -15.21 6.82
C VAL A 118 3.21 -15.91 6.77
N ARG A 119 3.27 -17.19 7.18
CA ARG A 119 4.53 -17.97 7.11
C ARG A 119 5.01 -18.16 5.68
N ALA A 120 4.10 -18.47 4.76
CA ALA A 120 4.44 -18.63 3.35
C ALA A 120 4.89 -17.30 2.73
N ALA A 121 4.18 -16.21 2.98
CA ALA A 121 4.56 -14.87 2.52
C ALA A 121 5.89 -14.40 3.13
N SER A 122 6.16 -14.75 4.40
CA SER A 122 7.42 -14.41 5.07
C SER A 122 8.65 -15.13 4.48
N ALA A 123 8.44 -16.21 3.76
CA ALA A 123 9.53 -16.94 3.09
C ALA A 123 9.90 -16.31 1.74
N LEU A 124 9.07 -15.40 1.19
CA LEU A 124 9.36 -14.73 -0.06
C LEU A 124 10.53 -13.75 0.10
N ALA A 125 11.56 -13.93 -0.71
CA ALA A 125 12.71 -13.04 -0.78
C ALA A 125 12.92 -12.60 -2.24
N HIS A 126 12.44 -11.42 -2.60
CA HIS A 126 12.52 -10.90 -3.96
C HIS A 126 12.61 -9.36 -3.96
N PRO A 127 13.39 -8.72 -4.85
CA PRO A 127 13.56 -7.26 -4.86
C PRO A 127 12.25 -6.47 -5.07
N HIS A 128 11.24 -7.10 -5.67
CA HIS A 128 9.93 -6.48 -5.93
C HIS A 128 8.82 -6.98 -4.99
N ILE A 129 9.17 -7.55 -3.85
CA ILE A 129 8.26 -7.92 -2.75
C ILE A 129 8.78 -7.30 -1.47
N VAL A 130 7.90 -6.71 -0.65
CA VAL A 130 8.31 -6.20 0.67
C VAL A 130 8.76 -7.35 1.56
N GLN A 131 9.93 -7.20 2.18
CA GLN A 131 10.49 -8.23 3.05
C GLN A 131 9.74 -8.27 4.39
N THR A 132 9.15 -9.41 4.72
CA THR A 132 8.69 -9.70 6.08
C THR A 132 9.89 -10.08 6.94
N LEU A 133 10.05 -9.40 8.08
CA LEU A 133 11.17 -9.61 9.01
C LEU A 133 10.80 -10.54 10.16
N GLU A 134 9.57 -10.40 10.67
CA GLU A 134 9.09 -11.16 11.83
C GLU A 134 7.55 -11.18 11.84
N SER A 135 6.98 -12.21 12.44
CA SER A 135 5.58 -12.26 12.82
C SER A 135 5.43 -12.85 14.23
N GLY A 136 4.44 -12.38 14.97
CA GLY A 136 4.28 -12.85 16.34
C GLY A 136 2.99 -12.43 17.01
N VAL A 137 2.91 -12.71 18.31
CA VAL A 137 1.84 -12.27 19.21
C VAL A 137 2.47 -11.56 20.39
N ALA A 138 2.02 -10.36 20.67
CA ALA A 138 2.42 -9.61 21.85
C ALA A 138 1.23 -8.78 22.35
N ASP A 139 1.12 -8.64 23.65
CA ASP A 139 0.06 -7.88 24.32
C ASP A 139 -1.36 -8.26 23.85
N GLY A 140 -1.57 -9.54 23.52
CA GLY A 140 -2.84 -10.06 23.00
C GLY A 140 -3.12 -9.73 21.52
N CYS A 141 -2.22 -9.05 20.84
CA CYS A 141 -2.35 -8.67 19.43
C CYS A 141 -1.41 -9.51 18.55
N HIS A 142 -1.91 -9.94 17.40
CA HIS A 142 -1.06 -10.47 16.33
C HIS A 142 -0.42 -9.33 15.55
N PHE A 143 0.85 -9.47 15.22
CA PHE A 143 1.57 -8.47 14.46
C PHE A 143 2.46 -9.09 13.38
N LEU A 144 2.72 -8.29 12.36
CA LEU A 144 3.65 -8.57 11.27
C LEU A 144 4.64 -7.40 11.17
N VAL A 145 5.92 -7.71 11.16
CA VAL A 145 7.01 -6.73 11.00
C VAL A 145 7.55 -6.83 9.59
N MET A 146 7.63 -5.72 8.92
CA MET A 146 8.15 -5.59 7.57
C MET A 146 9.28 -4.56 7.53
N GLU A 147 10.13 -4.64 6.53
CA GLU A 147 11.06 -3.55 6.24
C GLU A 147 10.27 -2.24 6.05
N PHE A 148 10.82 -1.15 6.57
CA PHE A 148 10.25 0.17 6.31
C PHE A 148 10.75 0.71 4.98
N LEU A 149 9.84 1.09 4.10
CA LEU A 149 10.13 1.64 2.79
C LEU A 149 9.95 3.15 2.79
N HIS A 150 10.88 3.86 2.16
CA HIS A 150 10.74 5.28 1.86
C HIS A 150 10.11 5.46 0.49
N GLY A 151 9.06 6.24 0.38
CA GLY A 151 8.34 6.48 -0.87
C GLY A 151 6.84 6.63 -0.66
N LEU A 152 6.06 6.33 -1.69
CA LEU A 152 4.60 6.39 -1.68
C LEU A 152 4.05 5.09 -2.26
N ASP A 153 2.84 4.73 -1.88
CA ASP A 153 2.10 3.73 -2.64
C ASP A 153 1.72 4.29 -4.03
N LEU A 154 1.37 3.41 -4.93
CA LEU A 154 1.06 3.79 -6.30
C LEU A 154 -0.24 4.61 -6.38
N TRP A 155 -1.19 4.42 -5.46
CA TRP A 155 -2.41 5.21 -5.38
C TRP A 155 -2.09 6.69 -5.10
N GLU A 156 -1.26 6.97 -4.08
CA GLU A 156 -0.84 8.33 -3.77
C GLU A 156 0.03 8.93 -4.89
N THR A 157 0.87 8.11 -5.53
CA THR A 157 1.66 8.54 -6.69
C THR A 157 0.76 8.98 -7.84
N MET A 158 -0.26 8.18 -8.17
CA MET A 158 -1.23 8.51 -9.21
C MET A 158 -2.05 9.75 -8.88
N ARG A 159 -2.45 9.91 -7.62
CA ARG A 159 -3.22 11.07 -7.16
C ARG A 159 -2.48 12.40 -7.38
N THR A 160 -1.16 12.37 -7.29
CA THR A 160 -0.32 13.57 -7.42
C THR A 160 0.21 13.80 -8.84
N GLN A 161 0.29 12.76 -9.68
CA GLN A 161 0.99 12.79 -10.97
C GLN A 161 0.25 12.09 -12.12
N SER A 162 -1.06 11.84 -12.00
CA SER A 162 -1.83 11.14 -13.05
C SER A 162 -2.10 12.06 -14.28
N PRO A 163 -2.08 11.50 -15.50
CA PRO A 163 -1.60 10.16 -15.86
C PRO A 163 -0.07 10.06 -15.80
N LEU A 164 0.44 8.87 -15.43
CA LEU A 164 1.88 8.61 -15.34
C LEU A 164 2.48 8.41 -16.73
N SER A 165 3.80 8.59 -16.92
CA SER A 165 4.42 8.32 -18.22
C SER A 165 4.27 6.84 -18.63
N VAL A 166 4.13 6.57 -19.91
CA VAL A 166 3.89 5.20 -20.43
C VAL A 166 5.06 4.29 -20.06
N SER A 167 6.29 4.73 -20.34
CA SER A 167 7.49 3.95 -20.03
C SER A 167 7.67 3.68 -18.54
N TRP A 168 7.36 4.65 -17.68
CA TRP A 168 7.41 4.48 -16.23
C TRP A 168 6.34 3.48 -15.73
N SER A 169 5.11 3.57 -16.25
CA SER A 169 4.02 2.65 -15.92
C SER A 169 4.34 1.21 -16.32
N CYS A 170 4.89 1.02 -17.51
CA CYS A 170 5.33 -0.28 -17.99
C CYS A 170 6.43 -0.88 -17.11
N GLU A 171 7.39 -0.06 -16.66
CA GLU A 171 8.47 -0.54 -15.78
C GLU A 171 7.95 -0.94 -14.40
N VAL A 172 7.03 -0.18 -13.79
CA VAL A 172 6.37 -0.58 -12.53
C VAL A 172 5.67 -1.93 -12.69
N VAL A 173 4.86 -2.08 -13.73
CA VAL A 173 4.11 -3.32 -13.96
C VAL A 173 5.03 -4.50 -14.24
N ARG A 174 6.11 -4.30 -14.98
CA ARG A 174 7.13 -5.33 -15.22
C ARG A 174 7.75 -5.82 -13.92
N GLN A 175 8.12 -4.91 -13.03
CA GLN A 175 8.68 -5.24 -11.72
C GLN A 175 7.68 -5.97 -10.83
N VAL A 176 6.42 -5.52 -10.81
CA VAL A 176 5.34 -6.21 -10.08
C VAL A 176 5.11 -7.61 -10.66
N ALA A 177 5.10 -7.76 -11.99
CA ALA A 177 4.94 -9.08 -12.64
C ALA A 177 6.07 -10.04 -12.25
N LEU A 178 7.32 -9.60 -12.16
CA LEU A 178 8.44 -10.42 -11.68
C LEU A 178 8.25 -10.84 -10.21
N GLY A 179 7.77 -9.95 -9.36
CA GLY A 179 7.43 -10.28 -7.96
C GLY A 179 6.29 -11.31 -7.87
N LEU A 180 5.23 -11.14 -8.66
CA LEU A 180 4.11 -12.09 -8.72
C LEU A 180 4.54 -13.45 -9.25
N GLN A 181 5.44 -13.49 -10.25
CA GLN A 181 6.00 -14.73 -10.77
C GLN A 181 6.76 -15.50 -9.70
N HIS A 182 7.62 -14.81 -8.94
CA HIS A 182 8.35 -15.44 -7.83
C HIS A 182 7.39 -16.02 -6.78
N ALA A 183 6.33 -15.30 -6.41
CA ALA A 183 5.33 -15.80 -5.46
C ALA A 183 4.56 -17.01 -6.01
N HIS A 184 4.21 -16.97 -7.29
CA HIS A 184 3.51 -18.05 -7.97
C HIS A 184 4.33 -19.36 -7.97
N GLU A 185 5.62 -19.28 -8.20
CA GLU A 185 6.57 -20.42 -8.13
C GLU A 185 6.63 -21.03 -6.71
N GLN A 186 6.29 -20.27 -5.69
CA GLN A 186 6.15 -20.73 -4.30
C GLN A 186 4.71 -21.14 -3.95
N GLY A 187 3.81 -21.22 -4.94
CA GLY A 187 2.41 -21.62 -4.76
C GLY A 187 1.52 -20.54 -4.15
N LEU A 188 1.94 -19.27 -4.17
CA LEU A 188 1.20 -18.15 -3.60
C LEU A 188 0.52 -17.32 -4.69
N VAL A 189 -0.70 -16.86 -4.39
CA VAL A 189 -1.50 -15.93 -5.18
C VAL A 189 -1.82 -14.72 -4.32
N HIS A 190 -1.64 -13.50 -4.84
CA HIS A 190 -1.81 -12.28 -4.06
C HIS A 190 -3.28 -11.94 -3.77
N ARG A 191 -4.15 -12.07 -4.78
CA ARG A 191 -5.62 -11.89 -4.72
C ARG A 191 -6.14 -10.48 -4.42
N ASP A 192 -5.26 -9.50 -4.18
CA ASP A 192 -5.64 -8.10 -3.89
C ASP A 192 -4.63 -7.12 -4.53
N ILE A 193 -4.22 -7.37 -5.78
CA ILE A 193 -3.37 -6.44 -6.53
C ILE A 193 -4.17 -5.19 -6.88
N LYS A 194 -3.66 -4.04 -6.43
CA LYS A 194 -4.23 -2.71 -6.67
C LYS A 194 -3.17 -1.63 -6.38
N PRO A 195 -3.37 -0.39 -6.80
CA PRO A 195 -2.38 0.67 -6.60
C PRO A 195 -1.93 0.86 -5.14
N SER A 196 -2.82 0.76 -4.16
CA SER A 196 -2.46 0.91 -2.74
C SER A 196 -1.63 -0.26 -2.17
N ASN A 197 -1.53 -1.37 -2.88
CA ASN A 197 -0.70 -2.53 -2.50
C ASN A 197 0.59 -2.62 -3.34
N ILE A 198 0.91 -1.58 -4.10
CA ILE A 198 2.16 -1.45 -4.84
C ILE A 198 2.87 -0.20 -4.30
N PHE A 199 4.02 -0.39 -3.69
CA PHE A 199 4.82 0.71 -3.15
C PHE A 199 5.93 1.07 -4.12
N VAL A 200 6.16 2.37 -4.33
CA VAL A 200 7.20 2.88 -5.21
C VAL A 200 8.16 3.73 -4.41
N SER A 201 9.39 3.24 -4.30
CA SER A 201 10.48 4.00 -3.68
C SER A 201 11.09 4.96 -4.70
N PRO A 202 11.48 6.18 -4.28
CA PRO A 202 12.26 7.07 -5.12
C PRO A 202 13.60 6.41 -5.44
N ASN A 203 13.93 6.35 -6.72
CA ASN A 203 15.28 5.97 -7.15
C ASN A 203 16.12 7.25 -7.24
N PRO A 204 17.34 7.28 -6.70
CA PRO A 204 18.24 8.45 -6.81
C PRO A 204 18.43 8.95 -8.24
N ASP A 205 18.38 8.04 -9.21
CA ASP A 205 18.53 8.36 -10.64
C ASP A 205 17.24 8.85 -11.30
N PHE A 206 16.10 8.93 -10.59
CA PHE A 206 14.76 9.37 -11.04
C PHE A 206 14.25 8.76 -12.36
N ALA A 207 15.08 7.99 -13.05
CA ALA A 207 14.80 7.45 -14.38
C ALA A 207 13.97 6.16 -14.33
N THR A 208 14.13 5.35 -13.27
CA THR A 208 13.45 4.06 -13.12
C THR A 208 12.77 3.95 -11.76
N PRO A 209 11.50 3.53 -11.69
CA PRO A 209 10.83 3.24 -10.42
C PRO A 209 11.47 2.02 -9.76
N HIS A 210 11.35 1.93 -8.43
CA HIS A 210 11.57 0.69 -7.72
C HIS A 210 10.27 0.28 -7.04
N ALA A 211 9.51 -0.58 -7.70
CA ALA A 211 8.22 -1.06 -7.23
C ALA A 211 8.36 -2.31 -6.37
N ARG A 212 7.57 -2.39 -5.30
CA ARG A 212 7.46 -3.53 -4.40
C ARG A 212 6.01 -3.83 -4.06
N ILE A 213 5.65 -5.09 -4.08
CA ILE A 213 4.33 -5.59 -3.70
C ILE A 213 4.26 -5.61 -2.17
N LEU A 214 3.18 -5.05 -1.62
CA LEU A 214 2.83 -5.10 -0.21
C LEU A 214 1.80 -6.22 0.05
N ASP A 215 1.73 -6.71 1.28
CA ASP A 215 0.60 -7.47 1.85
C ASP A 215 0.08 -8.67 1.04
N PHE A 216 0.93 -9.67 0.75
CA PHE A 216 0.48 -10.91 0.09
C PHE A 216 -0.68 -11.59 0.83
N GLY A 217 -1.81 -11.79 0.11
CA GLY A 217 -2.89 -12.73 0.44
C GLY A 217 -3.67 -12.52 1.74
N LEU A 218 -3.21 -11.64 2.63
CA LEU A 218 -3.76 -11.49 3.99
C LEU A 218 -5.21 -11.01 4.00
N ALA A 219 -5.65 -10.26 2.96
CA ALA A 219 -6.99 -9.69 2.88
C ALA A 219 -8.09 -10.73 2.73
N HIS A 220 -7.82 -11.79 1.99
CA HIS A 220 -8.83 -12.80 1.65
C HIS A 220 -9.24 -13.67 2.86
N ILE A 221 -8.28 -14.00 3.74
CA ILE A 221 -8.51 -14.88 4.87
C ILE A 221 -9.44 -14.26 5.92
N ALA A 222 -9.34 -12.96 6.14
CA ALA A 222 -10.24 -12.27 7.06
C ALA A 222 -11.69 -12.32 6.54
N THR A 223 -11.88 -12.22 5.24
CA THR A 223 -13.20 -12.27 4.60
C THR A 223 -13.83 -13.66 4.71
N GLU A 224 -13.08 -14.71 4.41
CA GLU A 224 -13.54 -16.10 4.60
C GLU A 224 -13.81 -16.44 6.07
N SER A 225 -12.98 -15.92 6.98
CA SER A 225 -13.11 -16.16 8.42
C SER A 225 -14.34 -15.51 9.04
N LEU A 226 -14.83 -14.44 8.45
CA LEU A 226 -16.05 -13.75 8.90
C LEU A 226 -17.32 -14.36 8.30
N SER A 227 -17.24 -15.44 7.50
CA SER A 227 -18.39 -16.06 6.79
C SER A 227 -19.19 -15.02 5.97
N LEU A 228 -18.54 -13.96 5.54
CA LEU A 228 -19.14 -12.91 4.74
C LEU A 228 -19.03 -13.31 3.27
N ASN A 229 -20.17 -13.53 2.63
CA ASN A 229 -20.24 -13.49 1.17
C ASN A 229 -19.62 -12.17 0.71
N PRO A 230 -18.91 -12.12 -0.44
CA PRO A 230 -18.31 -10.87 -0.94
C PRO A 230 -19.34 -9.73 -1.09
N VAL A 231 -20.60 -10.04 -1.12
CA VAL A 231 -21.74 -9.12 -1.01
C VAL A 231 -22.40 -9.35 0.34
N THR A 232 -21.94 -8.69 1.40
CA THR A 232 -22.55 -8.78 2.72
C THR A 232 -23.96 -8.15 2.70
N GLN A 233 -24.86 -8.64 3.58
CA GLN A 233 -26.22 -8.08 3.78
C GLN A 233 -26.23 -6.58 4.13
N THR A 234 -25.07 -5.99 4.45
CA THR A 234 -24.91 -4.56 4.78
C THR A 234 -24.40 -3.72 3.61
N GLY A 235 -24.18 -4.30 2.40
CA GLY A 235 -23.67 -3.55 1.24
C GLY A 235 -22.21 -3.12 1.33
N ALA A 236 -21.50 -3.49 2.40
CA ALA A 236 -20.08 -3.19 2.56
C ALA A 236 -19.25 -4.27 1.86
N VAL A 237 -18.71 -3.94 0.68
CA VAL A 237 -17.71 -4.77 0.01
C VAL A 237 -16.36 -4.54 0.67
N LEU A 238 -15.76 -5.61 1.17
CA LEU A 238 -14.41 -5.57 1.70
C LEU A 238 -13.42 -5.50 0.51
N GLY A 239 -12.74 -4.38 0.37
CA GLY A 239 -11.80 -4.10 -0.73
C GLY A 239 -12.35 -3.07 -1.72
N THR A 240 -11.45 -2.56 -2.56
CA THR A 240 -11.81 -1.63 -3.65
C THR A 240 -12.28 -2.47 -4.84
N PRO A 241 -13.58 -2.48 -5.17
CA PRO A 241 -14.14 -3.41 -6.19
C PRO A 241 -13.59 -3.17 -7.59
N ASP A 242 -12.82 -2.11 -7.82
CA ASP A 242 -12.33 -1.69 -9.12
C ASP A 242 -11.30 -2.65 -9.76
N TYR A 243 -10.65 -3.49 -8.97
CA TYR A 243 -9.54 -4.35 -9.42
C TYR A 243 -9.83 -5.86 -9.32
N ILE A 244 -10.94 -6.26 -8.69
CA ILE A 244 -11.32 -7.68 -8.51
C ILE A 244 -11.58 -8.33 -9.86
N SER A 245 -11.04 -9.51 -10.11
CA SER A 245 -11.29 -10.26 -11.35
C SER A 245 -12.72 -10.85 -11.44
N PRO A 246 -13.23 -11.16 -12.64
CA PRO A 246 -14.55 -11.77 -12.81
C PRO A 246 -14.74 -13.05 -12.01
N GLU A 247 -13.76 -13.96 -12.03
CA GLU A 247 -13.78 -15.23 -11.31
C GLU A 247 -13.74 -15.04 -9.79
N GLN A 248 -13.00 -14.06 -9.27
CA GLN A 248 -13.02 -13.71 -7.84
C GLN A 248 -14.38 -13.17 -7.41
N ALA A 249 -15.03 -12.39 -8.26
CA ALA A 249 -16.36 -11.85 -7.99
C ALA A 249 -17.43 -12.96 -7.91
N MET A 250 -17.26 -14.03 -8.71
CA MET A 250 -18.18 -15.19 -8.71
C MET A 250 -17.88 -16.16 -7.56
N SER A 251 -16.60 -16.44 -7.32
CA SER A 251 -16.15 -17.36 -6.26
C SER A 251 -14.69 -17.11 -5.91
N ALA A 252 -14.47 -16.64 -4.72
CA ALA A 252 -13.15 -16.38 -4.19
C ALA A 252 -12.22 -17.60 -4.15
N THR A 253 -12.78 -18.81 -4.12
CA THR A 253 -12.02 -20.07 -4.08
C THR A 253 -11.42 -20.46 -5.42
N HIS A 254 -11.89 -19.90 -6.53
CA HIS A 254 -11.41 -20.21 -7.89
C HIS A 254 -10.32 -19.25 -8.38
N ALA A 255 -9.92 -18.29 -7.55
CA ALA A 255 -8.88 -17.34 -7.91
C ALA A 255 -7.49 -17.99 -7.94
N ASP A 256 -6.85 -17.96 -9.09
CA ASP A 256 -5.45 -18.34 -9.30
C ASP A 256 -4.60 -17.12 -9.72
N ILE A 257 -3.37 -17.34 -10.16
CA ILE A 257 -2.45 -16.27 -10.55
C ILE A 257 -3.00 -15.39 -11.69
N ARG A 258 -3.91 -15.90 -12.53
CA ARG A 258 -4.51 -15.16 -13.63
C ARG A 258 -5.51 -14.11 -13.13
N SER A 259 -5.98 -14.24 -11.88
CA SER A 259 -6.73 -13.18 -11.21
C SER A 259 -5.83 -11.98 -10.86
N ASP A 260 -4.59 -12.22 -10.41
CA ASP A 260 -3.61 -11.16 -10.18
C ASP A 260 -3.20 -10.47 -11.48
N ILE A 261 -3.11 -11.23 -12.60
CA ILE A 261 -2.87 -10.70 -13.94
C ILE A 261 -3.98 -9.72 -14.36
N PHE A 262 -5.25 -10.08 -14.14
CA PHE A 262 -6.38 -9.18 -14.42
C PHE A 262 -6.30 -7.91 -13.57
N SER A 263 -6.06 -8.04 -12.27
CA SER A 263 -5.95 -6.92 -11.33
C SER A 263 -4.78 -5.99 -11.68
N LEU A 264 -3.65 -6.58 -12.13
CA LEU A 264 -2.49 -5.83 -12.63
C LEU A 264 -2.82 -5.11 -13.95
N GLY A 265 -3.61 -5.72 -14.82
CA GLY A 265 -4.16 -5.09 -16.03
C GLY A 265 -5.02 -3.87 -15.72
N CYS A 266 -5.93 -3.97 -14.74
CA CYS A 266 -6.73 -2.84 -14.26
C CYS A 266 -5.83 -1.71 -13.73
N THR A 267 -4.80 -2.07 -12.96
CA THR A 267 -3.83 -1.12 -12.42
C THR A 267 -3.06 -0.41 -13.53
N LEU A 268 -2.56 -1.15 -14.52
CA LEU A 268 -1.84 -0.57 -15.67
C LEU A 268 -2.75 0.35 -16.48
N PHE A 269 -3.97 -0.08 -16.77
CA PHE A 269 -4.95 0.75 -17.47
C PHE A 269 -5.14 2.09 -16.77
N GLN A 270 -5.35 2.07 -15.45
CA GLN A 270 -5.54 3.29 -14.68
C GLN A 270 -4.29 4.17 -14.61
N MET A 271 -3.11 3.59 -14.50
CA MET A 271 -1.85 4.36 -14.56
C MET A 271 -1.71 5.12 -15.88
N LEU A 272 -2.13 4.50 -16.97
CA LEU A 272 -2.02 5.05 -18.32
C LEU A 272 -3.08 6.09 -18.62
N THR A 273 -4.32 5.88 -18.18
CA THR A 273 -5.48 6.71 -18.57
C THR A 273 -5.94 7.67 -17.47
N GLY A 274 -5.65 7.36 -16.21
CA GLY A 274 -6.21 8.04 -15.04
C GLY A 274 -7.58 7.50 -14.61
N GLU A 275 -8.16 6.58 -15.37
CA GLU A 275 -9.51 6.04 -15.17
C GLU A 275 -9.48 4.53 -14.95
N VAL A 276 -10.47 3.98 -14.26
CA VAL A 276 -10.63 2.52 -14.13
C VAL A 276 -11.25 1.92 -15.40
N PRO A 277 -10.86 0.69 -15.80
CA PRO A 277 -11.37 0.10 -17.07
C PRO A 277 -12.86 -0.23 -17.04
N PHE A 278 -13.44 -0.44 -15.85
CA PHE A 278 -14.84 -0.82 -15.66
C PHE A 278 -15.49 0.11 -14.62
N PRO A 279 -15.86 1.34 -14.98
CA PRO A 279 -16.51 2.27 -14.07
C PRO A 279 -17.93 1.83 -13.70
N GLY A 280 -18.45 2.33 -12.58
CA GLY A 280 -19.82 2.09 -12.14
C GLY A 280 -20.12 2.82 -10.85
N ASP A 281 -21.38 3.22 -10.66
CA ASP A 281 -21.85 4.00 -9.50
C ASP A 281 -21.94 3.14 -8.21
N ASN A 282 -22.03 1.83 -8.40
CA ASN A 282 -22.09 0.88 -7.29
C ASN A 282 -21.31 -0.40 -7.60
N VAL A 283 -21.09 -1.21 -6.57
CA VAL A 283 -20.32 -2.44 -6.66
C VAL A 283 -20.86 -3.41 -7.71
N MET A 284 -22.19 -3.58 -7.76
CA MET A 284 -22.82 -4.53 -8.68
C MET A 284 -22.57 -4.11 -10.14
N GLN A 285 -22.71 -2.83 -10.47
CA GLN A 285 -22.39 -2.30 -11.80
C GLN A 285 -20.94 -2.53 -12.19
N LYS A 286 -19.99 -2.29 -11.24
CA LYS A 286 -18.58 -2.55 -11.47
C LYS A 286 -18.30 -4.04 -11.73
N LEU A 287 -18.91 -4.94 -10.98
CA LEU A 287 -18.77 -6.38 -11.16
C LEU A 287 -19.40 -6.87 -12.47
N MET A 288 -20.60 -6.39 -12.80
CA MET A 288 -21.26 -6.74 -14.04
C MET A 288 -20.51 -6.19 -15.26
N GLY A 289 -19.98 -4.98 -15.18
CA GLY A 289 -19.17 -4.38 -16.26
C GLY A 289 -18.03 -5.28 -16.73
N ARG A 290 -17.33 -5.96 -15.81
CA ARG A 290 -16.22 -6.89 -16.15
C ARG A 290 -16.67 -8.12 -16.94
N ILE A 291 -17.93 -8.51 -16.80
CA ILE A 291 -18.49 -9.69 -17.47
C ILE A 291 -19.13 -9.31 -18.80
N THR A 292 -19.74 -8.13 -18.87
CA THR A 292 -20.60 -7.73 -20.00
C THR A 292 -20.01 -6.65 -20.89
N THR A 293 -18.95 -5.96 -20.46
CA THR A 293 -18.42 -4.78 -21.16
C THR A 293 -16.98 -5.02 -21.59
N VAL A 294 -16.61 -4.61 -22.78
CA VAL A 294 -15.23 -4.53 -23.23
C VAL A 294 -14.67 -3.18 -22.75
N PRO A 295 -13.51 -3.15 -22.06
CA PRO A 295 -12.94 -1.87 -21.65
C PRO A 295 -12.54 -1.03 -22.87
N PRO A 296 -12.52 0.30 -22.76
CA PRO A 296 -12.05 1.13 -23.86
C PRO A 296 -10.57 0.87 -24.15
N SER A 297 -10.16 1.11 -25.40
CA SER A 297 -8.76 1.03 -25.79
C SER A 297 -7.93 2.09 -25.06
N VAL A 298 -6.76 1.72 -24.54
CA VAL A 298 -5.83 2.68 -23.93
C VAL A 298 -5.40 3.73 -24.94
N SER A 299 -5.11 3.33 -26.18
CA SER A 299 -4.68 4.23 -27.25
C SER A 299 -5.76 5.23 -27.67
N ALA A 300 -7.05 4.91 -27.48
CA ALA A 300 -8.15 5.85 -27.72
C ALA A 300 -8.21 6.96 -26.64
N LEU A 301 -7.79 6.66 -25.41
CA LEU A 301 -7.77 7.61 -24.30
C LEU A 301 -6.43 8.33 -24.17
N ARG A 302 -5.36 7.69 -24.66
CA ARG A 302 -4.00 8.20 -24.58
C ARG A 302 -3.18 7.89 -25.83
N ALA A 303 -2.98 8.90 -26.66
CA ALA A 303 -2.29 8.78 -27.96
C ALA A 303 -0.81 8.36 -27.84
N GLU A 304 -0.18 8.55 -26.67
CA GLU A 304 1.19 8.12 -26.40
C GLU A 304 1.31 6.61 -26.18
N ALA A 305 0.22 5.90 -25.96
CA ALA A 305 0.24 4.44 -25.83
C ALA A 305 0.43 3.79 -27.20
N HIS A 306 1.44 2.92 -27.31
CA HIS A 306 1.68 2.13 -28.51
C HIS A 306 0.59 1.04 -28.67
N SER A 307 0.21 0.72 -29.90
CA SER A 307 -0.82 -0.32 -30.19
C SER A 307 -0.53 -1.67 -29.57
N ASP A 308 0.72 -2.10 -29.52
CA ASP A 308 1.10 -3.38 -28.91
C ASP A 308 0.88 -3.37 -27.39
N LEU A 309 1.06 -2.19 -26.73
CA LEU A 309 0.75 -2.04 -25.31
C LEU A 309 -0.77 -2.10 -25.07
N ASP A 310 -1.55 -1.52 -25.97
CA ASP A 310 -2.99 -1.60 -25.96
C ASP A 310 -3.49 -3.04 -26.04
N GLU A 311 -2.89 -3.84 -26.93
CA GLU A 311 -3.17 -5.28 -27.08
C GLU A 311 -2.82 -6.06 -25.80
N LEU A 312 -1.66 -5.79 -25.20
CA LEU A 312 -1.27 -6.43 -23.94
C LEU A 312 -2.29 -6.14 -22.83
N VAL A 313 -2.67 -4.88 -22.63
CA VAL A 313 -3.67 -4.48 -21.62
C VAL A 313 -5.02 -5.16 -21.90
N ALA A 314 -5.47 -5.16 -23.15
CA ALA A 314 -6.71 -5.82 -23.54
C ALA A 314 -6.68 -7.33 -23.24
N ASN A 315 -5.55 -8.00 -23.49
CA ASN A 315 -5.38 -9.43 -23.20
C ASN A 315 -5.36 -9.70 -21.68
N MET A 316 -4.73 -8.86 -20.87
CA MET A 316 -4.76 -8.98 -19.40
C MET A 316 -6.19 -8.84 -18.85
N LEU A 317 -7.03 -8.02 -19.50
CA LEU A 317 -8.40 -7.72 -19.08
C LEU A 317 -9.47 -8.66 -19.67
N ARG A 318 -9.09 -9.75 -20.34
CA ARG A 318 -10.05 -10.75 -20.86
C ARG A 318 -10.89 -11.31 -19.71
N THR A 319 -12.21 -11.45 -19.95
CA THR A 319 -13.14 -12.01 -18.97
C THR A 319 -12.81 -13.46 -18.62
N ASN A 320 -12.55 -14.30 -19.62
CA ASN A 320 -12.16 -15.69 -19.43
C ASN A 320 -10.66 -15.75 -19.06
N PRO A 321 -10.28 -16.33 -17.90
CA PRO A 321 -8.87 -16.47 -17.49
C PRO A 321 -7.99 -17.23 -18.50
N ASN A 322 -8.56 -18.16 -19.29
CA ASN A 322 -7.81 -18.92 -20.28
C ASN A 322 -7.36 -18.09 -21.49
N ASP A 323 -7.99 -16.92 -21.71
CA ASP A 323 -7.66 -16.02 -22.81
C ASP A 323 -6.66 -14.92 -22.40
N ARG A 324 -6.21 -14.93 -21.13
CA ARG A 324 -5.20 -14.02 -20.57
C ARG A 324 -3.80 -14.61 -20.75
N PRO A 325 -2.72 -13.80 -20.58
CA PRO A 325 -1.41 -14.34 -20.27
C PRO A 325 -1.52 -15.36 -19.13
N GLN A 326 -0.85 -16.50 -19.23
CA GLN A 326 -1.02 -17.58 -18.25
C GLN A 326 -0.08 -17.44 -17.06
N THR A 327 1.00 -16.68 -17.21
CA THR A 327 1.97 -16.41 -16.15
C THR A 327 2.32 -14.92 -16.09
N PRO A 328 2.67 -14.38 -14.91
CA PRO A 328 3.20 -13.02 -14.81
C PRO A 328 4.52 -12.83 -15.58
N ALA A 329 5.32 -13.88 -15.75
CA ALA A 329 6.54 -13.85 -16.54
C ALA A 329 6.27 -13.45 -18.00
N GLU A 330 5.19 -13.95 -18.62
CA GLU A 330 4.79 -13.58 -19.98
C GLU A 330 4.55 -12.06 -20.12
N ILE A 331 3.98 -11.43 -19.07
CA ILE A 331 3.76 -9.98 -19.04
C ILE A 331 5.10 -9.24 -18.95
N ALA A 332 5.99 -9.69 -18.08
CA ALA A 332 7.31 -9.06 -17.92
C ALA A 332 8.13 -9.14 -19.21
N GLU A 333 8.15 -10.31 -19.86
CA GLU A 333 8.84 -10.52 -21.13
C GLU A 333 8.24 -9.68 -22.27
N GLU A 334 6.90 -9.55 -22.32
CA GLU A 334 6.27 -8.71 -23.33
C GLU A 334 6.60 -7.24 -23.13
N LEU A 335 6.56 -6.73 -21.88
CA LEU A 335 6.95 -5.36 -21.56
C LEU A 335 8.43 -5.11 -21.86
N ASP A 336 9.33 -6.07 -21.64
CA ASP A 336 10.75 -5.97 -22.06
C ASP A 336 10.88 -5.82 -23.58
N ARG A 337 10.13 -6.61 -24.36
CA ARG A 337 10.08 -6.50 -25.83
C ARG A 337 9.54 -5.14 -26.30
N LEU A 338 8.54 -4.62 -25.61
CA LEU A 338 7.90 -3.34 -25.96
C LEU A 338 8.71 -2.12 -25.53
N THR A 339 9.59 -2.22 -24.56
CA THR A 339 10.29 -1.06 -23.94
C THR A 339 10.94 -0.16 -24.99
N LEU A 340 11.65 -0.70 -25.98
CA LEU A 340 12.29 0.10 -27.02
C LEU A 340 11.28 0.77 -27.97
N LYS A 341 10.16 0.09 -28.28
CA LYS A 341 9.10 0.64 -29.12
C LYS A 341 8.41 1.80 -28.41
N ILE A 342 8.07 1.62 -27.13
CA ILE A 342 7.42 2.60 -26.29
C ILE A 342 8.29 3.86 -26.18
N ARG A 343 9.56 3.75 -25.84
CA ARG A 343 10.47 4.89 -25.70
C ARG A 343 10.63 5.66 -27.03
N ARG A 344 10.69 4.96 -28.16
CA ARG A 344 10.75 5.60 -29.49
C ARG A 344 9.43 6.31 -29.82
N HIS A 345 8.31 5.72 -29.47
CA HIS A 345 6.98 6.31 -29.69
C HIS A 345 6.79 7.56 -28.82
N GLU A 346 7.08 7.52 -27.52
CA GLU A 346 7.05 8.67 -26.62
C GLU A 346 7.94 9.83 -27.15
N ALA A 347 9.18 9.51 -27.57
CA ALA A 347 10.10 10.50 -28.12
C ALA A 347 9.57 11.13 -29.42
N ARG A 348 8.86 10.38 -30.25
CA ARG A 348 8.23 10.89 -31.48
C ARG A 348 7.09 11.84 -31.15
N ILE A 349 6.20 11.47 -30.24
CA ILE A 349 5.09 12.33 -29.81
C ILE A 349 5.57 13.60 -29.16
N ALA A 350 6.58 13.53 -28.29
CA ALA A 350 7.18 14.70 -27.64
C ALA A 350 7.77 15.72 -28.65
N ARG A 351 8.27 15.25 -29.80
CA ARG A 351 8.76 16.13 -30.88
C ARG A 351 7.64 16.81 -31.67
N LEU A 352 6.47 16.17 -31.76
CA LEU A 352 5.30 16.67 -32.48
C LEU A 352 4.43 17.60 -31.63
N SER A 353 4.53 17.52 -30.30
CA SER A 353 3.80 18.39 -29.38
C SER A 353 4.46 19.76 -29.34
N PRO A 354 3.75 20.88 -29.58
CA PRO A 354 4.34 22.23 -29.49
C PRO A 354 4.79 22.47 -28.03
N ARG A 355 6.07 22.87 -27.87
CA ARG A 355 6.61 23.28 -26.56
C ARG A 355 5.74 24.40 -25.99
N LYS A 356 5.06 24.17 -24.86
CA LYS A 356 4.44 25.26 -24.10
C LYS A 356 5.54 26.28 -23.79
N PRO A 357 5.33 27.57 -24.11
CA PRO A 357 6.33 28.60 -23.80
C PRO A 357 6.50 28.65 -22.27
N THR A 358 7.70 28.45 -21.80
CA THR A 358 8.10 28.73 -20.42
C THR A 358 7.79 30.20 -20.15
N SER A 359 6.85 30.48 -19.25
CA SER A 359 6.58 31.82 -18.76
C SER A 359 7.82 32.32 -18.02
N GLN A 360 8.71 33.00 -18.74
CA GLN A 360 9.75 33.78 -18.11
C GLN A 360 9.05 34.89 -17.30
N SER A 361 9.20 34.80 -15.99
CA SER A 361 8.89 35.89 -15.07
C SER A 361 9.66 37.15 -15.51
N ARG A 362 8.97 38.09 -16.18
CA ARG A 362 9.46 39.46 -16.32
C ARG A 362 9.43 40.09 -14.92
N SER A 363 10.56 40.05 -14.23
CA SER A 363 10.82 40.97 -13.15
C SER A 363 10.90 42.36 -13.76
N ARG A 364 9.84 43.16 -13.62
CA ARG A 364 9.90 44.61 -13.81
C ARG A 364 10.71 45.22 -12.66
N ARG A 365 11.85 45.73 -13.00
CA ARG A 365 12.49 46.81 -12.25
C ARG A 365 11.62 48.08 -12.41
N SER A 366 11.21 48.64 -11.32
CA SER A 366 11.04 50.07 -11.09
C SER A 366 11.04 50.33 -9.58
#